data_49425ab3714a9af69f94aba3c4e5f6b6
#
_entry.id   49425ab3714a9af69f94aba3c4e5f6b6
#
_cell.length_a   1.000
_cell.length_b   1.000
_cell.length_c   1.000
_cell.angle_alpha   90.00
_cell.angle_beta   90.00
_cell.angle_gamma   90.00
#
_symmetry.space_group_name_H-M   'P 1'
#
loop_
_entity.id
_entity.type
_entity.pdbx_description
1 polymer ?
#
loop_
_entity_poly.entity_id
_entity_poly.type
_entity_poly.pdbx_seq_one_letter_code
_entity_poly.pdbx_strand_id
1 'polypeptide(L)'
;QQLDEVYTVASFQQSKMYSFGVTCADCHDPHTQKLRRPGNQVCGQCHRAAKYDTTAHHHHAAGSAGAQCVSCHMPDTTYMQIDRRHDHSLRIPRPDLSISLGVPNACNRCHTEHDAKGAASLIRYWYPNPNPGFQRFAHAFASDDRGDAAATDSLGVVANDATEPWIVRASALARLGARPSVVALEAARKWSRDTNPTVRFYALAVLENMGAQERLALAPRMLTDERRAIRQEAAWLLAPFARSLDSATRRAFDVAASEFVASQRYNADRAPSRLRLVSFFAQLGRLDSAVAEFHAAARLDSAAANQFAQALSTAAPTSTEAAALARALGINIR
;
A
#
# COMPACT_ATOMS: atom_id res chain seq x y z
N GLN A 1 -11.06 -1.80 -11.86
CA GLN A 1 -11.93 -2.23 -10.76
C GLN A 1 -11.12 -3.14 -9.85
N GLN A 2 -11.33 -3.06 -8.55
CA GLN A 2 -10.64 -3.84 -7.55
C GLN A 2 -11.26 -5.24 -7.47
N LEU A 3 -10.42 -6.28 -7.30
CA LEU A 3 -10.88 -7.68 -7.27
C LEU A 3 -11.25 -8.12 -5.84
N ASP A 4 -10.49 -7.63 -4.87
CA ASP A 4 -10.64 -8.01 -3.46
C ASP A 4 -11.46 -6.99 -2.67
N GLU A 5 -11.67 -7.27 -1.40
CA GLU A 5 -12.36 -6.37 -0.48
C GLU A 5 -11.65 -5.01 -0.39
N VAL A 6 -12.41 -3.93 -0.61
CA VAL A 6 -11.87 -2.57 -0.67
C VAL A 6 -12.22 -1.80 0.58
N TYR A 7 -11.23 -1.33 1.28
CA TYR A 7 -11.43 -0.29 2.29
C TYR A 7 -11.69 1.03 1.61
N THR A 8 -12.88 1.60 1.81
CA THR A 8 -13.36 2.82 1.15
C THR A 8 -12.35 3.97 1.18
N VAL A 9 -11.68 4.19 2.32
CA VAL A 9 -10.69 5.28 2.45
C VAL A 9 -9.52 5.11 1.50
N ALA A 10 -8.91 3.92 1.43
CA ALA A 10 -7.77 3.65 0.55
C ALA A 10 -8.17 3.70 -0.93
N SER A 11 -9.39 3.26 -1.26
CA SER A 11 -9.97 3.38 -2.59
C SER A 11 -10.14 4.86 -2.98
N PHE A 12 -10.75 5.67 -2.10
CA PHE A 12 -10.97 7.09 -2.32
C PHE A 12 -9.65 7.88 -2.49
N GLN A 13 -8.62 7.56 -1.71
CA GLN A 13 -7.29 8.19 -1.81
C GLN A 13 -6.62 7.97 -3.19
N GLN A 14 -7.06 6.98 -3.96
CA GLN A 14 -6.60 6.76 -5.33
C GLN A 14 -7.32 7.65 -6.34
N SER A 15 -8.37 8.36 -5.96
CA SER A 15 -9.16 9.22 -6.85
C SER A 15 -8.47 10.55 -7.13
N LYS A 16 -8.74 11.13 -8.30
CA LYS A 16 -8.37 12.52 -8.60
C LYS A 16 -9.06 13.50 -7.65
N MET A 17 -10.28 13.22 -7.25
CA MET A 17 -11.04 14.11 -6.36
C MET A 17 -10.34 14.27 -5.02
N TYR A 18 -9.85 13.19 -4.42
CA TYR A 18 -9.05 13.27 -3.21
C TYR A 18 -7.80 14.15 -3.40
N SER A 19 -7.11 14.01 -4.54
CA SER A 19 -5.92 14.83 -4.85
C SER A 19 -6.22 16.32 -5.00
N PHE A 20 -7.48 16.69 -5.27
CA PHE A 20 -7.97 18.06 -5.32
C PHE A 20 -8.64 18.54 -4.01
N GLY A 21 -8.49 17.78 -2.92
CA GLY A 21 -8.97 18.17 -1.60
C GLY A 21 -10.44 17.83 -1.30
N VAL A 22 -11.10 17.05 -2.17
CA VAL A 22 -12.46 16.55 -1.89
C VAL A 22 -12.40 15.56 -0.75
N THR A 23 -13.38 15.63 0.13
CA THR A 23 -13.52 14.80 1.33
C THR A 23 -14.82 13.97 1.28
N CYS A 24 -14.94 12.99 2.18
CA CYS A 24 -16.17 12.22 2.32
C CYS A 24 -17.40 13.12 2.57
N ALA A 25 -17.22 14.19 3.34
CA ALA A 25 -18.28 15.11 3.74
C ALA A 25 -18.79 15.99 2.59
N ASP A 26 -18.10 16.09 1.46
CA ASP A 26 -18.60 16.81 0.28
C ASP A 26 -19.74 16.03 -0.42
N CYS A 27 -19.72 14.70 -0.31
CA CYS A 27 -20.73 13.83 -0.89
C CYS A 27 -21.73 13.28 0.15
N HIS A 28 -21.26 12.99 1.36
CA HIS A 28 -22.03 12.37 2.42
C HIS A 28 -22.28 13.31 3.60
N ASP A 29 -23.42 13.17 4.22
CA ASP A 29 -23.67 13.76 5.54
C ASP A 29 -22.93 12.93 6.59
N PRO A 30 -22.05 13.53 7.42
CA PRO A 30 -21.21 12.80 8.36
C PRO A 30 -21.95 12.11 9.50
N HIS A 31 -23.19 12.55 9.81
CA HIS A 31 -24.00 11.98 10.90
C HIS A 31 -24.87 10.83 10.41
N THR A 32 -25.44 10.95 9.21
CA THR A 32 -26.38 9.97 8.66
C THR A 32 -25.75 9.04 7.65
N GLN A 33 -24.55 9.36 7.15
CA GLN A 33 -23.83 8.70 6.05
C GLN A 33 -24.57 8.70 4.72
N LYS A 34 -25.76 9.32 4.64
CA LYS A 34 -26.54 9.44 3.40
C LYS A 34 -25.90 10.44 2.45
N LEU A 35 -26.20 10.30 1.18
CA LEU A 35 -25.78 11.29 0.18
C LEU A 35 -26.46 12.64 0.46
N ARG A 36 -25.68 13.73 0.35
CA ARG A 36 -26.21 15.11 0.48
C ARG A 36 -27.19 15.50 -0.61
N ARG A 37 -27.08 14.86 -1.77
CA ARG A 37 -27.97 15.04 -2.94
C ARG A 37 -28.29 13.67 -3.53
N PRO A 38 -29.51 13.45 -4.04
CA PRO A 38 -29.89 12.15 -4.59
C PRO A 38 -29.27 11.92 -5.98
N GLY A 39 -28.90 10.67 -6.25
CA GLY A 39 -28.44 10.20 -7.57
C GLY A 39 -27.32 11.05 -8.18
N ASN A 40 -27.43 11.37 -9.47
CA ASN A 40 -26.42 12.15 -10.19
C ASN A 40 -26.25 13.58 -9.66
N GLN A 41 -27.23 14.12 -8.91
CA GLN A 41 -27.13 15.47 -8.35
C GLN A 41 -25.96 15.64 -7.37
N VAL A 42 -25.51 14.56 -6.69
CA VAL A 42 -24.31 14.64 -5.83
C VAL A 42 -23.06 14.92 -6.64
N CYS A 43 -22.95 14.34 -7.83
CA CYS A 43 -21.85 14.59 -8.77
C CYS A 43 -21.98 15.99 -9.42
N GLY A 44 -23.22 16.39 -9.69
CA GLY A 44 -23.58 17.69 -10.30
C GLY A 44 -23.22 18.90 -9.45
N GLN A 45 -22.88 18.73 -8.17
CA GLN A 45 -22.39 19.83 -7.33
C GLN A 45 -21.07 20.43 -7.88
N CYS A 46 -20.23 19.63 -8.52
CA CYS A 46 -18.93 20.03 -9.07
C CYS A 46 -18.82 19.76 -10.58
N HIS A 47 -19.45 18.70 -11.08
CA HIS A 47 -19.44 18.34 -12.50
C HIS A 47 -20.67 18.92 -13.21
N ARG A 48 -20.45 19.71 -14.26
CA ARG A 48 -21.54 20.36 -15.00
C ARG A 48 -22.50 19.33 -15.62
N ALA A 49 -23.71 19.25 -15.09
CA ALA A 49 -24.75 18.30 -15.55
C ALA A 49 -25.01 18.41 -17.08
N ALA A 50 -25.11 19.65 -17.62
CA ALA A 50 -25.29 19.87 -19.04
C ALA A 50 -24.19 19.28 -19.94
N LYS A 51 -23.03 18.92 -19.36
CA LYS A 51 -21.93 18.25 -20.09
C LYS A 51 -21.89 16.75 -19.82
N TYR A 52 -22.10 16.34 -18.58
CA TYR A 52 -21.79 14.98 -18.14
C TYR A 52 -23.05 14.13 -17.85
N ASP A 53 -24.17 14.73 -17.48
CA ASP A 53 -25.43 14.01 -17.25
C ASP A 53 -26.33 14.09 -18.52
N THR A 54 -25.74 13.63 -19.63
CA THR A 54 -26.38 13.69 -20.97
C THR A 54 -26.13 12.41 -21.74
N THR A 55 -27.06 12.07 -22.63
CA THR A 55 -26.91 10.91 -23.52
C THR A 55 -25.62 10.97 -24.38
N ALA A 56 -25.16 12.17 -24.71
CA ALA A 56 -23.92 12.36 -25.45
C ALA A 56 -22.67 11.93 -24.64
N HIS A 57 -22.74 11.90 -23.28
CA HIS A 57 -21.67 11.45 -22.44
C HIS A 57 -21.82 9.97 -22.04
N HIS A 58 -22.96 9.56 -21.53
CA HIS A 58 -23.12 8.20 -21.00
C HIS A 58 -23.70 7.19 -22.01
N HIS A 59 -24.19 7.64 -23.17
CA HIS A 59 -24.73 6.81 -24.27
C HIS A 59 -25.90 5.88 -23.87
N HIS A 60 -26.64 6.24 -22.85
CA HIS A 60 -27.81 5.52 -22.35
C HIS A 60 -29.05 6.43 -22.32
N ALA A 61 -30.25 5.86 -22.29
CA ALA A 61 -31.47 6.62 -22.13
C ALA A 61 -31.48 7.39 -20.80
N ALA A 62 -31.91 8.63 -20.82
CA ALA A 62 -32.02 9.46 -19.62
C ALA A 62 -32.87 8.76 -18.54
N GLY A 63 -32.42 8.81 -17.30
CA GLY A 63 -33.09 8.17 -16.17
C GLY A 63 -32.90 6.64 -16.05
N SER A 64 -32.24 6.00 -17.02
CA SER A 64 -31.93 4.57 -16.93
C SER A 64 -30.80 4.28 -15.93
N ALA A 65 -30.62 3.00 -15.53
CA ALA A 65 -29.53 2.59 -14.69
C ALA A 65 -28.14 2.91 -15.31
N GLY A 66 -28.01 2.80 -16.64
CA GLY A 66 -26.77 3.13 -17.35
C GLY A 66 -26.47 4.63 -17.40
N ALA A 67 -27.45 5.50 -17.17
CA ALA A 67 -27.29 6.94 -17.09
C ALA A 67 -26.82 7.42 -15.69
N GLN A 68 -26.73 6.52 -14.70
CA GLN A 68 -26.24 6.88 -13.38
C GLN A 68 -24.70 6.99 -13.40
N CYS A 69 -24.16 8.11 -12.93
CA CYS A 69 -22.72 8.35 -12.88
C CYS A 69 -21.98 7.20 -12.14
N VAL A 70 -22.55 6.73 -11.05
CA VAL A 70 -21.96 5.66 -10.22
C VAL A 70 -21.87 4.32 -10.96
N SER A 71 -22.79 4.02 -11.88
CA SER A 71 -22.77 2.76 -12.62
C SER A 71 -21.50 2.55 -13.44
N CYS A 72 -20.88 3.65 -13.91
CA CYS A 72 -19.67 3.63 -14.72
C CYS A 72 -18.42 4.03 -13.91
N HIS A 73 -18.51 5.04 -13.05
CA HIS A 73 -17.36 5.62 -12.35
C HIS A 73 -17.14 5.07 -10.94
N MET A 74 -18.15 4.45 -10.35
CA MET A 74 -18.11 3.82 -9.03
C MET A 74 -18.86 2.47 -9.06
N PRO A 75 -18.52 1.54 -9.96
CA PRO A 75 -19.22 0.26 -10.02
C PRO A 75 -19.15 -0.42 -8.66
N ASP A 76 -20.24 -1.05 -8.27
CA ASP A 76 -20.34 -1.71 -6.99
C ASP A 76 -19.90 -3.17 -7.06
N THR A 77 -19.52 -3.74 -5.92
CA THR A 77 -19.23 -5.16 -5.74
C THR A 77 -19.84 -5.62 -4.42
N THR A 78 -20.37 -6.84 -4.40
CA THR A 78 -20.91 -7.42 -3.18
C THR A 78 -19.76 -8.09 -2.42
N TYR A 79 -19.51 -7.62 -1.19
CA TYR A 79 -18.51 -8.15 -0.28
C TYR A 79 -19.16 -9.05 0.75
N MET A 80 -18.45 -10.09 1.16
CA MET A 80 -18.90 -11.03 2.19
C MET A 80 -20.33 -11.56 1.92
N GLN A 81 -20.74 -11.62 0.64
CA GLN A 81 -22.04 -12.06 0.13
C GLN A 81 -23.24 -11.16 0.45
N ILE A 82 -23.08 -10.13 1.29
CA ILE A 82 -24.19 -9.31 1.80
C ILE A 82 -23.98 -7.81 1.65
N ASP A 83 -22.73 -7.33 1.57
CA ASP A 83 -22.44 -5.90 1.63
C ASP A 83 -22.09 -5.34 0.24
N ARG A 84 -23.00 -4.58 -0.32
CA ARG A 84 -22.85 -3.97 -1.64
C ARG A 84 -22.16 -2.62 -1.53
N ARG A 85 -20.90 -2.54 -1.97
CA ARG A 85 -20.05 -1.34 -1.88
C ARG A 85 -19.69 -0.81 -3.25
N HIS A 86 -19.77 0.52 -3.41
CA HIS A 86 -19.27 1.23 -4.57
C HIS A 86 -17.75 1.44 -4.50
N ASP A 87 -17.06 1.30 -5.64
CA ASP A 87 -15.63 1.63 -5.75
C ASP A 87 -15.43 3.15 -5.69
N HIS A 88 -14.89 3.63 -4.56
CA HIS A 88 -14.61 5.05 -4.34
C HIS A 88 -13.33 5.55 -5.02
N SER A 89 -12.66 4.74 -5.83
CA SER A 89 -11.55 5.23 -6.65
C SER A 89 -11.98 6.14 -7.81
N LEU A 90 -13.29 6.19 -8.10
CA LEU A 90 -13.93 7.13 -9.06
C LEU A 90 -13.21 7.11 -10.42
N ARG A 91 -13.08 5.93 -10.99
CA ARG A 91 -12.26 5.69 -12.18
C ARG A 91 -13.00 6.01 -13.47
N ILE A 92 -12.22 6.31 -14.49
CA ILE A 92 -12.68 6.29 -15.88
C ILE A 92 -12.82 4.82 -16.30
N PRO A 93 -13.94 4.42 -16.96
CA PRO A 93 -14.10 3.07 -17.48
C PRO A 93 -12.99 2.72 -18.48
N ARG A 94 -12.31 1.60 -18.25
CA ARG A 94 -11.17 1.12 -19.05
C ARG A 94 -11.34 -0.35 -19.43
N PRO A 95 -12.28 -0.70 -20.32
CA PRO A 95 -12.48 -2.08 -20.77
C PRO A 95 -11.26 -2.62 -21.56
N ASP A 96 -10.41 -1.77 -22.11
CA ASP A 96 -9.13 -2.16 -22.70
C ASP A 96 -8.17 -2.80 -21.67
N LEU A 97 -8.20 -2.38 -20.41
CA LEU A 97 -7.45 -3.04 -19.32
C LEU A 97 -8.05 -4.41 -18.98
N SER A 98 -9.34 -4.62 -19.20
CA SER A 98 -9.93 -5.96 -19.06
C SER A 98 -9.38 -6.95 -20.08
N ILE A 99 -9.11 -6.50 -21.30
CA ILE A 99 -8.50 -7.34 -22.35
C ILE A 99 -7.07 -7.72 -21.98
N SER A 100 -6.28 -6.76 -21.51
CA SER A 100 -4.84 -6.96 -21.27
C SER A 100 -4.51 -7.54 -19.91
N LEU A 101 -5.35 -7.30 -18.89
CA LEU A 101 -5.07 -7.66 -17.50
C LEU A 101 -6.12 -8.59 -16.86
N GLY A 102 -7.22 -8.89 -17.57
CA GLY A 102 -8.29 -9.73 -17.01
C GLY A 102 -9.13 -9.06 -15.90
N VAL A 103 -8.93 -7.77 -15.64
CA VAL A 103 -9.67 -7.06 -14.59
C VAL A 103 -11.12 -6.76 -15.01
N PRO A 104 -12.09 -6.74 -14.09
CA PRO A 104 -13.47 -6.37 -14.40
C PRO A 104 -13.58 -4.94 -14.93
N ASN A 105 -14.61 -4.66 -15.73
CA ASN A 105 -14.98 -3.32 -16.16
C ASN A 105 -16.47 -3.05 -15.91
N ALA A 106 -16.86 -1.78 -15.90
CA ALA A 106 -18.21 -1.38 -15.58
C ALA A 106 -19.24 -1.81 -16.65
N CYS A 107 -18.84 -1.88 -17.94
CA CYS A 107 -19.77 -2.18 -19.04
C CYS A 107 -20.30 -3.62 -18.96
N ASN A 108 -19.39 -4.59 -18.78
CA ASN A 108 -19.75 -6.02 -18.79
C ASN A 108 -20.48 -6.48 -17.51
N ARG A 109 -20.76 -5.58 -16.58
CA ARG A 109 -21.64 -5.87 -15.44
C ARG A 109 -23.11 -5.91 -15.82
N CYS A 110 -23.49 -5.15 -16.84
CA CYS A 110 -24.86 -5.09 -17.37
C CYS A 110 -24.95 -5.69 -18.77
N HIS A 111 -23.94 -5.44 -19.62
CA HIS A 111 -23.86 -5.96 -20.99
C HIS A 111 -23.12 -7.29 -20.99
N THR A 112 -23.74 -8.33 -20.48
CA THR A 112 -23.16 -9.68 -20.34
C THR A 112 -23.03 -10.41 -21.66
N GLU A 113 -23.79 -9.98 -22.68
CA GLU A 113 -23.75 -10.51 -24.05
C GLU A 113 -22.56 -9.99 -24.85
N HIS A 114 -21.89 -8.93 -24.39
CA HIS A 114 -20.69 -8.37 -25.01
C HIS A 114 -19.43 -8.77 -24.25
N ASP A 115 -18.35 -8.98 -24.99
CA ASP A 115 -17.03 -9.17 -24.38
C ASP A 115 -16.32 -7.82 -24.11
N ALA A 116 -15.19 -7.88 -23.44
CA ALA A 116 -14.38 -6.69 -23.16
C ALA A 116 -13.86 -6.01 -24.44
N LYS A 117 -13.66 -6.75 -25.54
CA LYS A 117 -13.22 -6.19 -26.82
C LYS A 117 -14.30 -5.32 -27.45
N GLY A 118 -15.56 -5.78 -27.42
CA GLY A 118 -16.71 -5.02 -27.86
C GLY A 118 -16.86 -3.72 -27.07
N ALA A 119 -16.83 -3.81 -25.74
CA ALA A 119 -16.87 -2.64 -24.85
C ALA A 119 -15.72 -1.65 -25.12
N ALA A 120 -14.49 -2.14 -25.30
CA ALA A 120 -13.34 -1.30 -25.60
C ALA A 120 -13.44 -0.62 -26.98
N SER A 121 -14.04 -1.29 -27.95
CA SER A 121 -14.26 -0.72 -29.29
C SER A 121 -15.27 0.42 -29.26
N LEU A 122 -16.36 0.25 -28.48
CA LEU A 122 -17.36 1.32 -28.27
C LEU A 122 -16.73 2.53 -27.56
N ILE A 123 -15.97 2.32 -26.49
CA ILE A 123 -15.29 3.42 -25.80
C ILE A 123 -14.32 4.16 -26.73
N ARG A 124 -13.57 3.48 -27.57
CA ARG A 124 -12.70 4.13 -28.58
C ARG A 124 -13.49 4.91 -29.62
N TYR A 125 -14.62 4.39 -30.05
CA TYR A 125 -15.50 5.06 -31.00
C TYR A 125 -16.10 6.35 -30.42
N TRP A 126 -16.59 6.30 -29.17
CA TRP A 126 -17.17 7.47 -28.49
C TRP A 126 -16.12 8.48 -28.04
N TYR A 127 -14.96 7.99 -27.62
CA TYR A 127 -13.85 8.77 -27.09
C TYR A 127 -12.53 8.37 -27.78
N PRO A 128 -12.27 8.89 -28.98
CA PRO A 128 -11.08 8.47 -29.77
C PRO A 128 -9.76 8.81 -29.10
N ASN A 129 -9.74 9.80 -28.19
CA ASN A 129 -8.56 10.19 -27.41
C ASN A 129 -8.86 10.06 -25.89
N PRO A 130 -9.02 8.83 -25.38
CA PRO A 130 -9.38 8.64 -23.99
C PRO A 130 -8.24 9.09 -23.07
N ASN A 131 -8.59 9.90 -22.05
CA ASN A 131 -7.64 10.19 -20.98
C ASN A 131 -7.46 8.94 -20.11
N PRO A 132 -6.26 8.36 -19.99
CA PRO A 132 -6.02 7.18 -19.17
C PRO A 132 -6.21 7.44 -17.67
N GLY A 133 -6.32 8.71 -17.27
CA GLY A 133 -6.43 9.07 -15.86
C GLY A 133 -5.21 8.60 -15.05
N PHE A 134 -5.45 8.14 -13.82
CA PHE A 134 -4.41 7.59 -12.94
C PHE A 134 -4.23 6.06 -13.05
N GLN A 135 -4.57 5.45 -14.17
CA GLN A 135 -4.56 3.99 -14.32
C GLN A 135 -3.33 3.46 -15.07
N ARG A 136 -2.34 4.32 -15.36
CA ARG A 136 -1.10 3.94 -16.07
C ARG A 136 -0.26 2.92 -15.31
N PHE A 137 -0.33 2.92 -13.99
CA PHE A 137 0.34 1.98 -13.11
C PHE A 137 -0.16 0.52 -13.23
N ALA A 138 -1.33 0.28 -13.83
CA ALA A 138 -1.99 -1.02 -13.81
C ALA A 138 -1.12 -2.15 -14.40
N HIS A 139 -0.45 -1.89 -15.53
CA HIS A 139 0.43 -2.88 -16.15
C HIS A 139 1.67 -3.19 -15.31
N ALA A 140 2.27 -2.18 -14.66
CA ALA A 140 3.43 -2.39 -13.81
C ALA A 140 3.08 -3.25 -12.59
N PHE A 141 1.93 -2.99 -11.96
CA PHE A 141 1.48 -3.78 -10.81
C PHE A 141 1.09 -5.21 -11.21
N ALA A 142 0.40 -5.38 -12.34
CA ALA A 142 0.08 -6.71 -12.84
C ALA A 142 1.33 -7.51 -13.27
N SER A 143 2.35 -6.85 -13.80
CA SER A 143 3.66 -7.46 -14.09
C SER A 143 4.34 -7.96 -12.82
N ASP A 144 4.28 -7.18 -11.74
CA ASP A 144 4.79 -7.57 -10.43
C ASP A 144 4.01 -8.74 -9.82
N ASP A 145 2.68 -8.70 -9.89
CA ASP A 145 1.81 -9.76 -9.37
C ASP A 145 2.05 -11.12 -10.08
N ARG A 146 2.47 -11.09 -11.35
CA ARG A 146 2.88 -12.29 -12.09
C ARG A 146 4.33 -12.72 -11.84
N GLY A 147 5.13 -11.90 -11.16
CA GLY A 147 6.56 -12.17 -10.95
C GLY A 147 7.44 -11.91 -12.19
N ASP A 148 6.97 -11.11 -13.14
CA ASP A 148 7.72 -10.83 -14.38
C ASP A 148 9.09 -10.18 -14.08
N ALA A 149 10.11 -10.54 -14.85
CA ALA A 149 11.46 -9.98 -14.70
C ALA A 149 11.51 -8.45 -14.91
N ALA A 150 10.73 -7.92 -15.85
CA ALA A 150 10.64 -6.49 -16.14
C ALA A 150 9.83 -5.67 -15.09
N ALA A 151 9.26 -6.32 -14.08
CA ALA A 151 8.42 -5.64 -13.08
C ALA A 151 9.21 -4.57 -12.31
N THR A 152 10.48 -4.83 -11.99
CA THR A 152 11.32 -3.89 -11.24
C THR A 152 11.46 -2.54 -11.96
N ASP A 153 11.78 -2.56 -13.24
CA ASP A 153 11.92 -1.34 -14.05
C ASP A 153 10.58 -0.62 -14.21
N SER A 154 9.51 -1.38 -14.49
CA SER A 154 8.15 -0.84 -14.61
C SER A 154 7.66 -0.19 -13.32
N LEU A 155 7.92 -0.80 -12.15
CA LEU A 155 7.63 -0.23 -10.84
C LEU A 155 8.47 1.02 -10.57
N GLY A 156 9.74 1.02 -10.99
CA GLY A 156 10.62 2.19 -10.90
C GLY A 156 10.07 3.39 -11.69
N VAL A 157 9.56 3.15 -12.89
CA VAL A 157 8.90 4.20 -13.70
C VAL A 157 7.69 4.76 -12.96
N VAL A 158 6.81 3.90 -12.43
CA VAL A 158 5.61 4.33 -11.67
C VAL A 158 6.00 5.07 -10.39
N ALA A 159 6.94 4.55 -9.62
CA ALA A 159 7.42 5.20 -8.39
C ALA A 159 7.99 6.59 -8.66
N ASN A 160 8.63 6.78 -9.81
CA ASN A 160 9.31 8.03 -10.17
C ASN A 160 8.43 9.04 -10.93
N ASP A 161 7.21 8.67 -11.31
CA ASP A 161 6.26 9.58 -11.97
C ASP A 161 5.56 10.48 -10.94
N ALA A 162 6.00 11.73 -10.83
CA ALA A 162 5.42 12.70 -9.91
C ALA A 162 3.96 13.08 -10.26
N THR A 163 3.48 12.73 -11.46
CA THR A 163 2.07 12.96 -11.86
C THR A 163 1.12 11.88 -11.36
N GLU A 164 1.65 10.73 -10.90
CA GLU A 164 0.86 9.70 -10.24
C GLU A 164 0.50 10.12 -8.81
N PRO A 165 -0.67 9.75 -8.31
CA PRO A 165 -1.06 10.00 -6.92
C PRO A 165 -0.02 9.44 -5.93
N TRP A 166 0.15 10.11 -4.81
CA TRP A 166 1.10 9.68 -3.78
C TRP A 166 0.90 8.21 -3.36
N ILE A 167 -0.35 7.74 -3.27
CA ILE A 167 -0.66 6.34 -2.89
C ILE A 167 -0.17 5.34 -3.93
N VAL A 168 -0.24 5.69 -5.22
CA VAL A 168 0.28 4.85 -6.31
C VAL A 168 1.80 4.76 -6.22
N ARG A 169 2.48 5.90 -6.03
CA ARG A 169 3.94 5.96 -5.84
C ARG A 169 4.39 5.18 -4.61
N ALA A 170 3.70 5.35 -3.48
CA ALA A 170 3.95 4.60 -2.25
C ALA A 170 3.75 3.08 -2.44
N SER A 171 2.71 2.69 -3.18
CA SER A 171 2.46 1.27 -3.50
C SER A 171 3.56 0.68 -4.40
N ALA A 172 4.06 1.45 -5.35
CA ALA A 172 5.19 1.02 -6.19
C ALA A 172 6.48 0.87 -5.36
N LEU A 173 6.75 1.79 -4.43
CA LEU A 173 7.87 1.69 -3.49
C LEU A 173 7.75 0.47 -2.56
N ALA A 174 6.55 0.20 -2.04
CA ALA A 174 6.31 -1.00 -1.23
C ALA A 174 6.65 -2.29 -1.98
N ARG A 175 6.25 -2.39 -3.24
CA ARG A 175 6.56 -3.53 -4.12
C ARG A 175 8.05 -3.62 -4.45
N LEU A 176 8.71 -2.49 -4.70
CA LEU A 176 10.15 -2.41 -4.90
C LEU A 176 10.95 -2.87 -3.66
N GLY A 177 10.40 -2.71 -2.47
CA GLY A 177 11.00 -3.22 -1.24
C GLY A 177 11.26 -4.73 -1.24
N ALA A 178 10.44 -5.52 -1.93
CA ALA A 178 10.65 -6.95 -2.12
C ALA A 178 11.64 -7.30 -3.25
N ARG A 179 12.17 -6.30 -3.97
CA ARG A 179 13.02 -6.45 -5.16
C ARG A 179 14.29 -5.61 -5.04
N PRO A 180 15.25 -5.99 -4.17
CA PRO A 180 16.51 -5.24 -3.97
C PRO A 180 17.22 -5.02 -5.31
N SER A 181 17.42 -3.77 -5.69
CA SER A 181 18.00 -3.37 -6.97
C SER A 181 18.46 -1.93 -6.94
N VAL A 182 19.27 -1.53 -7.93
CA VAL A 182 19.66 -0.13 -8.12
C VAL A 182 18.44 0.75 -8.34
N VAL A 183 17.45 0.29 -9.10
CA VAL A 183 16.19 1.00 -9.36
C VAL A 183 15.44 1.29 -8.04
N ALA A 184 15.31 0.28 -7.17
CA ALA A 184 14.68 0.42 -5.87
C ALA A 184 15.44 1.41 -4.97
N LEU A 185 16.76 1.33 -4.94
CA LEU A 185 17.61 2.23 -4.16
C LEU A 185 17.52 3.69 -4.64
N GLU A 186 17.54 3.92 -5.93
CA GLU A 186 17.40 5.27 -6.51
C GLU A 186 16.02 5.87 -6.19
N ALA A 187 14.96 5.07 -6.29
CA ALA A 187 13.63 5.49 -5.89
C ALA A 187 13.57 5.82 -4.39
N ALA A 188 14.17 5.00 -3.53
CA ALA A 188 14.26 5.25 -2.09
C ALA A 188 15.00 6.57 -1.78
N ARG A 189 16.14 6.81 -2.42
CA ARG A 189 16.92 8.06 -2.27
C ARG A 189 16.11 9.30 -2.67
N LYS A 190 15.43 9.23 -3.82
CA LYS A 190 14.63 10.33 -4.34
C LYS A 190 13.48 10.68 -3.39
N TRP A 191 12.71 9.69 -2.99
CA TRP A 191 11.44 9.89 -2.30
C TRP A 191 11.52 9.90 -0.77
N SER A 192 12.67 9.59 -0.20
CA SER A 192 12.89 9.75 1.25
C SER A 192 12.76 11.20 1.77
N ARG A 193 12.59 12.17 0.88
CA ARG A 193 12.33 13.60 1.19
C ARG A 193 10.99 14.10 0.65
N ASP A 194 10.10 13.20 0.24
CA ASP A 194 8.78 13.58 -0.27
C ASP A 194 7.98 14.33 0.81
N THR A 195 7.16 15.29 0.38
CA THR A 195 6.27 16.02 1.30
C THR A 195 5.21 15.10 1.92
N ASN A 196 4.80 14.04 1.22
CA ASN A 196 3.86 13.07 1.73
C ASN A 196 4.55 12.04 2.63
N PRO A 197 4.16 11.90 3.90
CA PRO A 197 4.81 11.01 4.85
C PRO A 197 4.69 9.53 4.48
N THR A 198 3.62 9.12 3.80
CA THR A 198 3.46 7.73 3.37
C THR A 198 4.48 7.37 2.29
N VAL A 199 4.74 8.28 1.36
CA VAL A 199 5.80 8.08 0.36
C VAL A 199 7.17 8.00 1.03
N ARG A 200 7.48 8.88 2.01
CA ARG A 200 8.73 8.79 2.78
C ARG A 200 8.86 7.47 3.54
N PHE A 201 7.76 7.00 4.15
CA PHE A 201 7.75 5.72 4.88
C PHE A 201 8.11 4.55 3.95
N TYR A 202 7.45 4.41 2.81
CA TYR A 202 7.74 3.32 1.90
C TYR A 202 9.09 3.48 1.18
N ALA A 203 9.57 4.70 0.95
CA ALA A 203 10.93 4.92 0.48
C ALA A 203 11.97 4.40 1.50
N LEU A 204 11.70 4.56 2.78
CA LEU A 204 12.55 4.02 3.84
C LEU A 204 12.42 2.49 3.95
N ALA A 205 11.20 1.96 3.87
CA ALA A 205 10.94 0.51 3.93
C ALA A 205 11.64 -0.29 2.81
N VAL A 206 11.88 0.33 1.64
CA VAL A 206 12.72 -0.28 0.58
C VAL A 206 14.07 -0.76 1.11
N LEU A 207 14.62 -0.07 2.12
CA LEU A 207 15.94 -0.39 2.65
C LEU A 207 15.98 -1.68 3.49
N GLU A 208 14.83 -2.25 3.86
CA GLU A 208 14.78 -3.45 4.70
C GLU A 208 15.54 -4.63 4.09
N ASN A 209 15.52 -4.75 2.76
CA ASN A 209 16.22 -5.79 2.01
C ASN A 209 17.51 -5.29 1.33
N MET A 210 18.00 -4.09 1.69
CA MET A 210 19.26 -3.53 1.19
C MET A 210 20.41 -3.82 2.16
N GLY A 211 21.65 -3.60 1.69
CA GLY A 211 22.85 -3.79 2.49
C GLY A 211 23.01 -2.77 3.61
N ALA A 212 24.05 -3.00 4.43
CA ALA A 212 24.40 -2.12 5.55
C ALA A 212 24.72 -0.69 5.08
N GLN A 213 25.45 -0.56 3.96
CA GLN A 213 25.87 0.72 3.42
C GLN A 213 24.66 1.60 3.06
N GLU A 214 23.66 1.05 2.39
CA GLU A 214 22.46 1.78 1.97
C GLU A 214 21.61 2.21 3.16
N ARG A 215 21.45 1.30 4.16
CA ARG A 215 20.73 1.61 5.40
C ARG A 215 21.42 2.72 6.18
N LEU A 216 22.72 2.65 6.38
CA LEU A 216 23.51 3.66 7.10
C LEU A 216 23.59 5.00 6.36
N ALA A 217 23.49 5.00 5.03
CA ALA A 217 23.49 6.23 4.24
C ALA A 217 22.16 6.99 4.31
N LEU A 218 21.02 6.31 4.46
CA LEU A 218 19.70 6.92 4.32
C LEU A 218 18.88 6.99 5.61
N ALA A 219 18.90 5.92 6.43
CA ALA A 219 18.03 5.83 7.60
C ALA A 219 18.38 6.81 8.74
N PRO A 220 19.65 7.18 9.03
CA PRO A 220 19.96 8.06 10.16
C PRO A 220 19.21 9.37 10.19
N ARG A 221 19.06 10.04 9.04
CA ARG A 221 18.35 11.32 8.95
C ARG A 221 16.84 11.20 9.24
N MET A 222 16.27 10.00 9.10
CA MET A 222 14.85 9.74 9.32
C MET A 222 14.51 9.48 10.79
N LEU A 223 15.51 9.33 11.65
CA LEU A 223 15.34 9.19 13.10
C LEU A 223 14.70 10.42 13.75
N THR A 224 14.74 11.58 13.07
CA THR A 224 14.16 12.85 13.53
C THR A 224 12.99 13.32 12.66
N ASP A 225 12.42 12.45 11.81
CA ASP A 225 11.24 12.79 11.00
C ASP A 225 10.08 13.23 11.90
N GLU A 226 9.25 14.16 11.43
CA GLU A 226 8.06 14.63 12.16
C GLU A 226 7.06 13.51 12.46
N ARG A 227 7.03 12.45 11.63
CA ARG A 227 6.11 11.33 11.75
C ARG A 227 6.74 10.18 12.54
N ARG A 228 6.08 9.82 13.63
CA ARG A 228 6.51 8.75 14.53
C ARG A 228 6.75 7.42 13.81
N ALA A 229 5.87 7.04 12.87
CA ALA A 229 6.01 5.78 12.11
C ALA A 229 7.33 5.74 11.33
N ILE A 230 7.77 6.87 10.76
CA ILE A 230 9.02 6.95 9.99
C ILE A 230 10.22 6.86 10.94
N ARG A 231 10.21 7.52 12.10
CA ARG A 231 11.26 7.38 13.10
C ARG A 231 11.40 5.93 13.60
N GLN A 232 10.27 5.26 13.83
CA GLN A 232 10.25 3.86 14.26
C GLN A 232 10.82 2.92 13.18
N GLU A 233 10.48 3.14 11.93
CA GLU A 233 11.03 2.36 10.81
C GLU A 233 12.54 2.59 10.66
N ALA A 234 13.00 3.83 10.82
CA ALA A 234 14.43 4.14 10.83
C ALA A 234 15.16 3.42 11.98
N ALA A 235 14.57 3.37 13.17
CA ALA A 235 15.13 2.63 14.30
C ALA A 235 15.17 1.12 14.02
N TRP A 236 14.13 0.56 13.43
CA TRP A 236 14.11 -0.84 12.99
C TRP A 236 15.28 -1.16 12.05
N LEU A 237 15.46 -0.35 11.01
CA LEU A 237 16.50 -0.53 9.99
C LEU A 237 17.93 -0.39 10.55
N LEU A 238 18.09 0.46 11.58
CA LEU A 238 19.39 0.74 12.19
C LEU A 238 19.72 -0.12 13.41
N ALA A 239 18.78 -0.91 13.92
CA ALA A 239 19.00 -1.74 15.09
C ALA A 239 20.23 -2.66 15.00
N PRO A 240 20.52 -3.33 13.84
CA PRO A 240 21.73 -4.15 13.70
C PRO A 240 23.04 -3.35 13.85
N PHE A 241 22.98 -2.05 13.57
CA PHE A 241 24.15 -1.16 13.55
C PHE A 241 24.22 -0.23 14.77
N ALA A 242 23.32 -0.38 15.73
CA ALA A 242 23.17 0.52 16.86
C ALA A 242 24.48 0.79 17.62
N ARG A 243 25.36 -0.22 17.72
CA ARG A 243 26.64 -0.11 18.44
C ARG A 243 27.71 0.69 17.69
N SER A 244 27.60 0.82 16.37
CA SER A 244 28.55 1.53 15.51
C SER A 244 28.11 2.94 15.12
N LEU A 245 26.92 3.38 15.56
CA LEU A 245 26.42 4.71 15.30
C LEU A 245 27.26 5.75 16.07
N ASP A 246 27.52 6.90 15.43
CA ASP A 246 28.12 8.04 16.10
C ASP A 246 27.21 8.56 17.25
N SER A 247 27.76 9.35 18.16
CA SER A 247 27.09 9.76 19.38
C SER A 247 25.80 10.58 19.13
N ALA A 248 25.74 11.37 18.06
CA ALA A 248 24.56 12.17 17.73
C ALA A 248 23.44 11.30 17.15
N THR A 249 23.79 10.48 16.16
CA THR A 249 22.87 9.49 15.55
C THR A 249 22.38 8.49 16.59
N ARG A 250 23.27 8.05 17.50
CA ARG A 250 22.90 7.12 18.59
C ARG A 250 21.85 7.71 19.53
N ARG A 251 21.96 8.97 19.92
CA ARG A 251 20.93 9.61 20.77
C ARG A 251 19.58 9.68 20.06
N ALA A 252 19.55 10.04 18.78
CA ALA A 252 18.33 10.06 18.00
C ALA A 252 17.73 8.64 17.84
N PHE A 253 18.58 7.64 17.62
CA PHE A 253 18.21 6.25 17.57
C PHE A 253 17.58 5.77 18.89
N ASP A 254 18.17 6.08 20.05
CA ASP A 254 17.66 5.64 21.34
C ASP A 254 16.24 6.18 21.60
N VAL A 255 15.95 7.41 21.19
CA VAL A 255 14.59 7.99 21.24
C VAL A 255 13.63 7.22 20.34
N ALA A 256 13.98 7.05 19.07
CA ALA A 256 13.13 6.36 18.09
C ALA A 256 12.94 4.87 18.45
N ALA A 257 13.96 4.20 18.97
CA ALA A 257 13.91 2.84 19.49
C ALA A 257 12.95 2.72 20.67
N SER A 258 12.95 3.68 21.58
CA SER A 258 12.00 3.73 22.68
C SER A 258 10.55 3.86 22.17
N GLU A 259 10.33 4.74 21.18
CA GLU A 259 9.03 4.88 20.53
C GLU A 259 8.58 3.59 19.83
N PHE A 260 9.51 2.89 19.16
CA PHE A 260 9.25 1.60 18.53
C PHE A 260 8.79 0.56 19.57
N VAL A 261 9.56 0.39 20.65
CA VAL A 261 9.21 -0.55 21.72
C VAL A 261 7.86 -0.22 22.34
N ALA A 262 7.59 1.05 22.64
CA ALA A 262 6.33 1.49 23.19
C ALA A 262 5.15 1.18 22.24
N SER A 263 5.33 1.37 20.92
CA SER A 263 4.32 1.06 19.92
C SER A 263 4.01 -0.44 19.82
N GLN A 264 5.03 -1.29 19.86
CA GLN A 264 4.82 -2.73 19.84
C GLN A 264 4.17 -3.22 21.14
N ARG A 265 4.55 -2.67 22.29
CA ARG A 265 3.96 -2.98 23.60
C ARG A 265 2.50 -2.54 23.73
N TYR A 266 2.10 -1.46 23.06
CA TYR A 266 0.69 -1.05 22.99
C TYR A 266 -0.20 -2.14 22.34
N ASN A 267 0.36 -2.95 21.43
CA ASN A 267 -0.30 -4.08 20.78
C ASN A 267 0.22 -5.43 21.33
N ALA A 268 0.61 -5.48 22.59
CA ALA A 268 1.24 -6.66 23.19
C ALA A 268 0.28 -7.83 23.45
N ASP A 269 -1.01 -7.63 23.22
CA ASP A 269 -2.06 -8.66 23.13
C ASP A 269 -2.02 -9.45 21.82
N ARG A 270 -1.15 -9.06 20.87
CA ARG A 270 -0.98 -9.71 19.58
C ARG A 270 0.40 -10.34 19.46
N ALA A 271 0.47 -11.63 19.10
CA ALA A 271 1.73 -12.35 18.91
C ALA A 271 2.67 -11.69 17.88
N PRO A 272 2.21 -11.19 16.71
CA PRO A 272 3.09 -10.52 15.75
C PRO A 272 3.85 -9.32 16.33
N SER A 273 3.21 -8.50 17.18
CA SER A 273 3.89 -7.35 17.80
C SER A 273 4.98 -7.77 18.77
N ARG A 274 4.75 -8.84 19.53
CA ARG A 274 5.79 -9.42 20.40
C ARG A 274 6.92 -10.06 19.60
N LEU A 275 6.64 -10.79 18.54
CA LEU A 275 7.67 -11.37 17.66
C LEU A 275 8.52 -10.29 16.98
N ARG A 276 7.92 -9.13 16.66
CA ARG A 276 8.69 -7.99 16.17
C ARG A 276 9.63 -7.42 17.23
N LEU A 277 9.22 -7.42 18.51
CA LEU A 277 10.12 -7.09 19.64
C LEU A 277 11.22 -8.13 19.83
N VAL A 278 10.95 -9.42 19.63
CA VAL A 278 11.98 -10.48 19.66
C VAL A 278 13.09 -10.15 18.70
N SER A 279 12.78 -9.90 17.43
CA SER A 279 13.75 -9.56 16.39
C SER A 279 14.51 -8.27 16.72
N PHE A 280 13.80 -7.24 17.17
CA PHE A 280 14.40 -5.95 17.51
C PHE A 280 15.40 -6.05 18.67
N PHE A 281 15.02 -6.74 19.76
CA PHE A 281 15.92 -6.94 20.90
C PHE A 281 17.11 -7.85 20.56
N ALA A 282 16.91 -8.86 19.71
CA ALA A 282 18.01 -9.71 19.24
C ALA A 282 19.05 -8.90 18.44
N GLN A 283 18.59 -8.03 17.52
CA GLN A 283 19.46 -7.13 16.75
C GLN A 283 20.25 -6.18 17.66
N LEU A 284 19.67 -5.75 18.77
CA LEU A 284 20.35 -4.95 19.78
C LEU A 284 21.29 -5.76 20.72
N GLY A 285 21.33 -7.08 20.58
CA GLY A 285 22.06 -7.99 21.47
C GLY A 285 21.43 -8.17 22.87
N ARG A 286 20.14 -7.81 23.02
CA ARG A 286 19.37 -7.91 24.27
C ARG A 286 18.60 -9.24 24.32
N LEU A 287 19.37 -10.35 24.37
CA LEU A 287 18.81 -11.71 24.22
C LEU A 287 17.79 -12.06 25.30
N ASP A 288 18.00 -11.70 26.56
CA ASP A 288 17.05 -11.99 27.64
C ASP A 288 15.67 -11.33 27.36
N SER A 289 15.69 -10.08 26.87
CA SER A 289 14.46 -9.38 26.48
C SER A 289 13.79 -10.07 25.30
N ALA A 290 14.56 -10.52 24.32
CA ALA A 290 14.04 -11.25 23.17
C ALA A 290 13.38 -12.57 23.57
N VAL A 291 14.02 -13.35 24.44
CA VAL A 291 13.50 -14.62 24.99
C VAL A 291 12.19 -14.38 25.74
N ALA A 292 12.13 -13.36 26.59
CA ALA A 292 10.92 -13.03 27.34
C ALA A 292 9.72 -12.70 26.43
N GLU A 293 9.97 -11.91 25.36
CA GLU A 293 8.93 -11.57 24.39
C GLU A 293 8.51 -12.78 23.54
N PHE A 294 9.45 -13.68 23.19
CA PHE A 294 9.11 -14.91 22.48
C PHE A 294 8.18 -15.81 23.28
N HIS A 295 8.48 -16.07 24.56
CA HIS A 295 7.61 -16.85 25.41
C HIS A 295 6.23 -16.19 25.61
N ALA A 296 6.20 -14.87 25.65
CA ALA A 296 4.92 -14.12 25.71
C ALA A 296 4.13 -14.25 24.40
N ALA A 297 4.78 -14.21 23.23
CA ALA A 297 4.15 -14.46 21.94
C ALA A 297 3.60 -15.88 21.84
N ALA A 298 4.36 -16.88 22.26
CA ALA A 298 3.99 -18.30 22.22
C ALA A 298 2.73 -18.60 23.08
N ARG A 299 2.56 -17.88 24.20
CA ARG A 299 1.34 -17.99 25.02
C ARG A 299 0.10 -17.40 24.34
N LEU A 300 0.26 -16.43 23.45
CA LEU A 300 -0.84 -15.81 22.69
C LEU A 300 -1.19 -16.60 21.44
N ASP A 301 -0.17 -17.04 20.71
CA ASP A 301 -0.31 -17.79 19.45
C ASP A 301 0.91 -18.70 19.26
N SER A 302 0.74 -19.97 19.62
CA SER A 302 1.80 -20.96 19.50
C SER A 302 2.14 -21.28 18.03
N ALA A 303 1.19 -21.17 17.10
CA ALA A 303 1.43 -21.42 15.69
C ALA A 303 2.33 -20.34 15.09
N ALA A 304 2.05 -19.06 15.36
CA ALA A 304 2.90 -17.95 14.93
C ALA A 304 4.31 -18.04 15.54
N ALA A 305 4.44 -18.41 16.82
CA ALA A 305 5.72 -18.61 17.47
C ALA A 305 6.52 -19.76 16.85
N ASN A 306 5.87 -20.86 16.50
CA ASN A 306 6.51 -22.00 15.83
C ASN A 306 6.98 -21.63 14.40
N GLN A 307 6.20 -20.88 13.64
CA GLN A 307 6.62 -20.36 12.33
C GLN A 307 7.85 -19.45 12.46
N PHE A 308 7.86 -18.56 13.45
CA PHE A 308 9.01 -17.72 13.75
C PHE A 308 10.25 -18.55 14.09
N ALA A 309 10.11 -19.57 14.94
CA ALA A 309 11.20 -20.47 15.33
C ALA A 309 11.76 -21.26 14.12
N GLN A 310 10.91 -21.70 13.21
CA GLN A 310 11.33 -22.35 11.95
C GLN A 310 12.11 -21.39 11.05
N ALA A 311 11.61 -20.17 10.85
CA ALA A 311 12.31 -19.15 10.07
C ALA A 311 13.67 -18.81 10.69
N LEU A 312 13.74 -18.70 12.01
CA LEU A 312 14.97 -18.45 12.76
C LEU A 312 15.97 -19.60 12.58
N SER A 313 15.54 -20.87 12.68
CA SER A 313 16.38 -22.05 12.46
C SER A 313 16.99 -22.07 11.06
N THR A 314 16.21 -21.66 10.04
CA THR A 314 16.67 -21.55 8.65
C THR A 314 17.67 -20.41 8.44
N ALA A 315 17.50 -19.28 9.13
CA ALA A 315 18.39 -18.13 9.01
C ALA A 315 19.69 -18.25 9.83
N ALA A 316 19.68 -19.06 10.89
CA ALA A 316 20.78 -19.17 11.84
C ALA A 316 22.14 -19.58 11.23
N PRO A 317 22.23 -20.46 10.21
CA PRO A 317 23.51 -20.79 9.57
C PRO A 317 24.22 -19.62 8.89
N THR A 318 23.47 -18.61 8.47
CA THR A 318 23.99 -17.47 7.71
C THR A 318 23.99 -16.15 8.48
N SER A 319 23.43 -16.12 9.69
CA SER A 319 23.33 -14.91 10.52
C SER A 319 23.76 -15.16 11.96
N THR A 320 24.79 -14.45 12.40
CA THR A 320 25.31 -14.51 13.78
C THR A 320 24.24 -14.16 14.81
N GLU A 321 23.41 -13.16 14.53
CA GLU A 321 22.34 -12.70 15.40
C GLU A 321 21.23 -13.76 15.49
N ALA A 322 20.84 -14.34 14.35
CA ALA A 322 19.86 -15.42 14.31
C ALA A 322 20.38 -16.66 15.06
N ALA A 323 21.65 -17.02 14.88
CA ALA A 323 22.26 -18.13 15.59
C ALA A 323 22.32 -17.89 17.11
N ALA A 324 22.63 -16.68 17.55
CA ALA A 324 22.64 -16.32 18.97
C ALA A 324 21.23 -16.41 19.58
N LEU A 325 20.23 -15.90 18.90
CA LEU A 325 18.84 -15.97 19.34
C LEU A 325 18.33 -17.42 19.34
N ALA A 326 18.61 -18.21 18.30
CA ALA A 326 18.22 -19.62 18.24
C ALA A 326 18.78 -20.42 19.42
N ARG A 327 20.07 -20.23 19.74
CA ARG A 327 20.70 -20.85 20.93
C ARG A 327 20.00 -20.40 22.23
N ALA A 328 19.73 -19.11 22.39
CA ALA A 328 19.07 -18.56 23.58
C ALA A 328 17.65 -19.12 23.78
N LEU A 329 16.96 -19.46 22.69
CA LEU A 329 15.63 -20.05 22.68
C LEU A 329 15.63 -21.59 22.72
N GLY A 330 16.81 -22.24 22.70
CA GLY A 330 16.92 -23.70 22.65
C GLY A 330 16.44 -24.30 21.31
N ILE A 331 16.45 -23.53 20.23
CA ILE A 331 16.03 -23.96 18.91
C ILE A 331 17.21 -24.64 18.19
N ASN A 332 16.97 -25.85 17.66
CA ASN A 332 17.98 -26.55 16.87
C ASN A 332 18.26 -25.81 15.55
N ILE A 333 19.52 -25.54 15.28
CA ILE A 333 20.00 -24.95 14.03
C ILE A 333 20.19 -26.10 13.03
N ARG A 334 19.51 -26.05 11.91
CA ARG A 334 19.59 -27.04 10.84
C ARG A 334 20.57 -26.62 9.75
#